data_863b5197279fa7b7c0e443cc770c17d2
#
_entry.id   863b5197279fa7b7c0e443cc770c17d2
#
_cell.length_a   1.000
_cell.length_b   1.000
_cell.length_c   1.000
_cell.angle_alpha   90.00
_cell.angle_beta   90.00
_cell.angle_gamma   90.00
#
_symmetry.space_group_name_H-M   'P 1'
#
loop_
_entity.id
_entity.type
_entity.pdbx_description
1 polymer ?
#
loop_
_entity_poly.entity_id
_entity_poly.type
_entity_poly.pdbx_seq_one_letter_code
_entity_poly.pdbx_strand_id
1 'polypeptide(L)'
;NQGARYLSWFLTPATVCLAIPLYKQLHLLKKHGAAVAVSITSGVATSAVSIFLMCRVLGLSHTHYVTLLPKSITTAIGMGVSEEAGGIVTLTVISIIITGVLGNMVGETVLKLAKIDHPVAKGLAFGTSAHAVGTAKALGLGEVEGAMSSLSIAVAGLLTVIAVPIASKFI
;
A
#
# COMPACT_ATOMS: atom_id res chain seq x y z
N ASN A 1 -8.23 25.91 2.66
CA ASN A 1 -9.47 25.15 2.39
C ASN A 1 -10.08 24.62 3.68
N GLN A 2 -11.16 25.27 4.19
CA GLN A 2 -11.82 24.88 5.44
C GLN A 2 -12.42 23.47 5.35
N GLY A 3 -12.95 23.06 4.19
CA GLY A 3 -13.49 21.70 4.00
C GLY A 3 -12.50 20.58 4.18
N ALA A 4 -11.26 20.75 3.70
CA ALA A 4 -10.20 19.75 3.89
C ALA A 4 -9.84 19.55 5.37
N ARG A 5 -9.96 20.59 6.19
CA ARG A 5 -9.69 20.52 7.63
C ARG A 5 -10.70 19.64 8.37
N TYR A 6 -11.97 19.67 7.99
CA TYR A 6 -12.97 18.77 8.57
C TYR A 6 -12.73 17.31 8.18
N LEU A 7 -12.35 17.05 6.93
CA LEU A 7 -12.00 15.70 6.48
C LEU A 7 -10.77 15.13 7.23
N SER A 8 -9.78 15.96 7.52
CA SER A 8 -8.61 15.51 8.27
C SER A 8 -8.91 15.10 9.73
N TRP A 9 -9.99 15.61 10.34
CA TRP A 9 -10.41 15.18 11.67
C TRP A 9 -10.88 13.72 11.70
N PHE A 10 -11.44 13.24 10.59
CA PHE A 10 -11.88 11.84 10.47
C PHE A 10 -10.75 10.88 10.16
N LEU A 11 -9.58 11.38 9.76
CA LEU A 11 -8.45 10.53 9.38
C LEU A 11 -7.94 9.68 10.56
N THR A 12 -7.77 10.30 11.75
CA THR A 12 -7.31 9.60 12.94
C THR A 12 -8.31 8.53 13.43
N PRO A 13 -9.61 8.82 13.61
CA PRO A 13 -10.58 7.79 13.93
C PRO A 13 -10.65 6.67 12.90
N ALA A 14 -10.61 6.98 11.60
CA ALA A 14 -10.61 5.98 10.54
C ALA A 14 -9.39 5.05 10.63
N THR A 15 -8.22 5.60 10.88
CA THR A 15 -6.98 4.82 11.06
C THR A 15 -7.07 3.90 12.28
N VAL A 16 -7.60 4.39 13.40
CA VAL A 16 -7.81 3.59 14.61
C VAL A 16 -8.81 2.46 14.35
N CYS A 17 -9.89 2.72 13.59
CA CYS A 17 -10.85 1.68 13.24
C CYS A 17 -10.22 0.51 12.46
N LEU A 18 -9.18 0.74 11.65
CA LEU A 18 -8.46 -0.32 10.96
C LEU A 18 -7.67 -1.24 11.91
N ALA A 19 -7.38 -0.79 13.13
CA ALA A 19 -6.72 -1.62 14.14
C ALA A 19 -7.66 -2.67 14.77
N ILE A 20 -8.97 -2.46 14.73
CA ILE A 20 -9.96 -3.37 15.33
C ILE A 20 -9.95 -4.75 14.68
N PRO A 21 -10.09 -4.90 13.35
CA PRO A 21 -9.96 -6.19 12.67
C PRO A 21 -8.61 -6.86 12.94
N LEU A 22 -7.52 -6.09 12.93
CA LEU A 22 -6.19 -6.60 13.22
C LEU A 22 -6.10 -7.19 14.62
N TYR A 23 -6.60 -6.49 15.64
CA TYR A 23 -6.61 -6.98 17.01
C TYR A 23 -7.39 -8.30 17.16
N LYS A 24 -8.55 -8.40 16.52
CA LYS A 24 -9.37 -9.62 16.54
C LYS A 24 -8.66 -10.83 15.93
N GLN A 25 -7.75 -10.62 14.98
CA GLN A 25 -7.08 -11.67 14.22
C GLN A 25 -5.59 -11.85 14.59
N LEU A 26 -5.15 -11.33 15.76
CA LEU A 26 -3.76 -11.45 16.23
C LEU A 26 -3.23 -12.88 16.28
N HIS A 27 -4.11 -13.86 16.52
CA HIS A 27 -3.73 -15.28 16.55
C HIS A 27 -3.25 -15.78 15.17
N LEU A 28 -3.89 -15.30 14.08
CA LEU A 28 -3.46 -15.64 12.71
C LEU A 28 -2.11 -15.02 12.38
N LEU A 29 -1.87 -13.79 12.84
CA LEU A 29 -0.56 -13.15 12.69
C LEU A 29 0.53 -13.94 13.39
N LYS A 30 0.29 -14.41 14.63
CA LYS A 30 1.25 -15.25 15.36
C LYS A 30 1.49 -16.60 14.66
N LYS A 31 0.45 -17.19 14.08
CA LYS A 31 0.53 -18.48 13.39
C LYS A 31 1.26 -18.38 12.04
N HIS A 32 1.08 -17.30 11.29
CA HIS A 32 1.59 -17.12 9.93
C HIS A 32 2.61 -15.99 9.79
N GLY A 33 3.22 -15.54 10.89
CA GLY A 33 4.04 -14.33 10.95
C GLY A 33 5.17 -14.29 9.91
N ALA A 34 5.89 -15.39 9.73
CA ALA A 34 6.96 -15.45 8.73
C ALA A 34 6.41 -15.32 7.29
N ALA A 35 5.32 -16.02 6.97
CA ALA A 35 4.68 -15.93 5.65
C ALA A 35 4.14 -14.53 5.39
N VAL A 36 3.53 -13.89 6.39
CA VAL A 36 3.05 -12.50 6.32
C VAL A 36 4.21 -11.53 6.06
N ALA A 37 5.29 -11.64 6.83
CA ALA A 37 6.47 -10.78 6.66
C ALA A 37 7.09 -10.91 5.27
N VAL A 38 7.30 -12.14 4.80
CA VAL A 38 7.84 -12.41 3.45
C VAL A 38 6.89 -11.87 2.38
N SER A 39 5.59 -12.07 2.50
CA SER A 39 4.59 -11.59 1.53
C SER A 39 4.58 -10.07 1.43
N ILE A 40 4.59 -9.35 2.55
CA ILE A 40 4.59 -7.90 2.53
C ILE A 40 5.91 -7.36 1.96
N THR A 41 7.04 -7.93 2.39
CA THR A 41 8.36 -7.53 1.89
C THR A 41 8.50 -7.77 0.39
N SER A 42 8.03 -8.92 -0.10
CA SER A 42 8.03 -9.22 -1.55
C SER A 42 7.12 -8.28 -2.32
N GLY A 43 5.95 -7.92 -1.77
CA GLY A 43 5.03 -6.96 -2.37
C GLY A 43 5.65 -5.56 -2.52
N VAL A 44 6.28 -5.05 -1.46
CA VAL A 44 7.01 -3.78 -1.48
C VAL A 44 8.18 -3.82 -2.47
N ALA A 45 8.98 -4.88 -2.44
CA ALA A 45 10.10 -5.06 -3.37
C ALA A 45 9.62 -5.11 -4.83
N THR A 46 8.57 -5.89 -5.12
CA THR A 46 7.98 -5.98 -6.46
C THR A 46 7.46 -4.61 -6.94
N SER A 47 6.82 -3.85 -6.05
CA SER A 47 6.38 -2.49 -6.38
C SER A 47 7.57 -1.60 -6.75
N ALA A 48 8.62 -1.57 -5.94
CA ALA A 48 9.82 -0.77 -6.21
C ALA A 48 10.52 -1.17 -7.51
N VAL A 49 10.72 -2.49 -7.73
CA VAL A 49 11.34 -3.02 -8.95
C VAL A 49 10.51 -2.72 -10.19
N SER A 50 9.18 -2.87 -10.13
CA SER A 50 8.30 -2.56 -11.27
C SER A 50 8.35 -1.09 -11.65
N ILE A 51 8.36 -0.18 -10.67
CA ILE A 51 8.51 1.27 -10.92
C ILE A 51 9.88 1.57 -11.51
N PHE A 52 10.96 0.98 -10.95
CA PHE A 52 12.31 1.13 -11.50
C PHE A 52 12.36 0.73 -12.97
N LEU A 53 11.86 -0.46 -13.30
CA LEU A 53 11.87 -0.97 -14.68
C LEU A 53 11.03 -0.07 -15.60
N MET A 54 9.83 0.33 -15.18
CA MET A 54 8.99 1.23 -15.97
C MET A 54 9.66 2.58 -16.22
N CYS A 55 10.27 3.19 -15.22
CA CYS A 55 10.97 4.46 -15.37
C CYS A 55 12.17 4.33 -16.31
N ARG A 56 12.92 3.23 -16.26
CA ARG A 56 14.04 2.95 -17.17
C ARG A 56 13.56 2.77 -18.62
N VAL A 57 12.51 2.00 -18.83
CA VAL A 57 11.96 1.73 -20.17
C VAL A 57 11.36 2.98 -20.79
N LEU A 58 10.65 3.80 -20.00
CA LEU A 58 9.99 5.02 -20.47
C LEU A 58 10.92 6.25 -20.47
N GLY A 59 12.17 6.13 -20.04
CA GLY A 59 13.12 7.25 -19.99
C GLY A 59 12.71 8.35 -19.02
N LEU A 60 12.04 8.01 -17.91
CA LEU A 60 11.59 8.99 -16.94
C LEU A 60 12.76 9.50 -16.09
N SER A 61 12.71 10.79 -15.72
CA SER A 61 13.74 11.40 -14.88
C SER A 61 13.72 10.85 -13.45
N HIS A 62 14.84 11.05 -12.71
CA HIS A 62 14.95 10.75 -11.28
C HIS A 62 13.77 11.31 -10.48
N THR A 63 13.37 12.56 -10.73
CA THR A 63 12.23 13.20 -10.03
C THR A 63 10.93 12.43 -10.23
N HIS A 64 10.63 11.94 -11.45
CA HIS A 64 9.44 11.11 -11.68
C HIS A 64 9.55 9.75 -11.00
N TYR A 65 10.75 9.16 -10.99
CA TYR A 65 10.99 7.89 -10.33
C TYR A 65 10.68 7.96 -8.82
N VAL A 66 11.28 8.92 -8.10
CA VAL A 66 11.04 9.08 -6.66
C VAL A 66 9.61 9.51 -6.33
N THR A 67 8.94 10.21 -7.25
CA THR A 67 7.52 10.55 -7.18
C THR A 67 6.63 9.30 -7.17
N LEU A 68 6.95 8.30 -8.00
CA LEU A 68 6.13 7.10 -8.19
C LEU A 68 6.46 5.97 -7.19
N LEU A 69 7.65 5.95 -6.60
CA LEU A 69 8.07 4.91 -5.66
C LEU A 69 7.05 4.65 -4.53
N PRO A 70 6.49 5.67 -3.85
CA PRO A 70 5.56 5.46 -2.76
C PRO A 70 4.10 5.26 -3.19
N LYS A 71 3.81 4.93 -4.46
CA LYS A 71 2.44 4.85 -5.00
C LYS A 71 1.52 3.82 -4.31
N SER A 72 2.08 2.81 -3.65
CA SER A 72 1.31 1.68 -3.10
C SER A 72 1.05 1.79 -1.59
N ILE A 73 1.46 2.89 -0.96
CA ILE A 73 1.22 3.15 0.47
C ILE A 73 0.17 4.23 0.70
N THR A 74 -0.12 4.54 1.96
CA THR A 74 -1.11 5.58 2.29
C THR A 74 -0.64 6.96 1.84
N THR A 75 -1.59 7.81 1.45
CA THR A 75 -1.30 9.17 0.98
C THR A 75 -0.48 9.97 1.99
N ALA A 76 -0.80 9.88 3.29
CA ALA A 76 -0.10 10.62 4.33
C ALA A 76 1.40 10.27 4.41
N ILE A 77 1.74 8.97 4.37
CA ILE A 77 3.14 8.53 4.38
C ILE A 77 3.79 8.82 3.03
N GLY A 78 3.06 8.56 1.93
CA GLY A 78 3.59 8.74 0.57
C GLY A 78 3.95 10.17 0.24
N MET A 79 3.20 11.16 0.72
CA MET A 79 3.53 12.58 0.55
C MET A 79 4.87 12.92 1.21
N GLY A 80 5.06 12.54 2.49
CA GLY A 80 6.30 12.83 3.21
C GLY A 80 7.50 12.15 2.56
N VAL A 81 7.38 10.87 2.22
CA VAL A 81 8.46 10.10 1.58
C VAL A 81 8.84 10.70 0.21
N SER A 82 7.84 11.12 -0.59
CA SER A 82 8.09 11.76 -1.89
C SER A 82 8.77 13.11 -1.73
N GLU A 83 8.32 13.93 -0.78
CA GLU A 83 8.88 15.25 -0.51
C GLU A 83 10.36 15.14 -0.08
N GLU A 84 10.67 14.26 0.87
CA GLU A 84 12.04 14.01 1.32
C GLU A 84 12.96 13.48 0.22
N ALA A 85 12.41 12.69 -0.72
CA ALA A 85 13.18 12.17 -1.86
C ALA A 85 13.29 13.15 -3.04
N GLY A 86 12.73 14.36 -2.94
CA GLY A 86 12.73 15.36 -4.02
C GLY A 86 11.73 15.07 -5.14
N GLY A 87 10.67 14.34 -4.86
CA GLY A 87 9.58 14.05 -5.80
C GLY A 87 8.53 15.16 -5.88
N ILE A 88 7.59 15.00 -6.80
CA ILE A 88 6.46 15.91 -7.01
C ILE A 88 5.27 15.40 -6.22
N VAL A 89 5.05 15.94 -5.01
CA VAL A 89 4.04 15.46 -4.04
C VAL A 89 2.64 15.35 -4.65
N THR A 90 2.22 16.33 -5.45
CA THR A 90 0.90 16.29 -6.11
C THR A 90 0.75 15.10 -7.04
N LEU A 91 1.78 14.76 -7.83
CA LEU A 91 1.76 13.58 -8.69
C LEU A 91 1.81 12.29 -7.88
N THR A 92 2.53 12.28 -6.76
CA THR A 92 2.52 11.14 -5.82
C THR A 92 1.10 10.89 -5.32
N VAL A 93 0.38 11.91 -4.86
CA VAL A 93 -1.02 11.77 -4.40
C VAL A 93 -1.91 11.22 -5.50
N ILE A 94 -1.81 11.75 -6.71
CA ILE A 94 -2.58 11.27 -7.86
C ILE A 94 -2.28 9.78 -8.13
N SER A 95 -1.00 9.40 -8.15
CA SER A 95 -0.60 8.01 -8.41
C SER A 95 -1.09 7.04 -7.33
N ILE A 96 -1.08 7.46 -6.06
CA ILE A 96 -1.63 6.70 -4.93
C ILE A 96 -3.14 6.48 -5.12
N ILE A 97 -3.88 7.55 -5.42
CA ILE A 97 -5.33 7.46 -5.62
C ILE A 97 -5.66 6.52 -6.78
N ILE A 98 -5.00 6.69 -7.93
CA ILE A 98 -5.21 5.82 -9.10
C ILE A 98 -4.88 4.37 -8.76
N THR A 99 -3.76 4.11 -8.07
CA THR A 99 -3.36 2.76 -7.66
C THR A 99 -4.41 2.12 -6.74
N GLY A 100 -4.93 2.88 -5.78
CA GLY A 100 -5.96 2.38 -4.87
C GLY A 100 -7.28 2.08 -5.56
N VAL A 101 -7.75 2.97 -6.43
CA VAL A 101 -9.01 2.80 -7.18
C VAL A 101 -8.90 1.61 -8.14
N LEU A 102 -7.83 1.54 -8.93
CA LEU A 102 -7.61 0.40 -9.84
C LEU A 102 -7.50 -0.91 -9.07
N GLY A 103 -6.73 -0.94 -7.97
CA GLY A 103 -6.58 -2.13 -7.15
C GLY A 103 -7.91 -2.60 -6.54
N ASN A 104 -8.77 -1.67 -6.12
CA ASN A 104 -10.12 -2.00 -5.64
C ASN A 104 -11.00 -2.59 -6.76
N MET A 105 -10.94 -2.02 -7.97
CA MET A 105 -11.77 -2.45 -9.10
C MET A 105 -11.35 -3.81 -9.67
N VAL A 106 -10.05 -4.00 -9.90
CA VAL A 106 -9.55 -5.19 -10.62
C VAL A 106 -8.99 -6.26 -9.69
N GLY A 107 -8.68 -5.95 -8.44
CA GLY A 107 -7.94 -6.82 -7.53
C GLY A 107 -8.61 -8.17 -7.32
N GLU A 108 -9.93 -8.21 -7.12
CA GLU A 108 -10.66 -9.48 -6.95
C GLU A 108 -10.60 -10.34 -8.21
N THR A 109 -10.70 -9.72 -9.38
CA THR A 109 -10.60 -10.42 -10.68
C THR A 109 -9.19 -11.01 -10.86
N VAL A 110 -8.17 -10.23 -10.54
CA VAL A 110 -6.76 -10.68 -10.60
C VAL A 110 -6.52 -11.86 -9.66
N LEU A 111 -7.01 -11.79 -8.42
CA LEU A 111 -6.88 -12.88 -7.45
C LEU A 111 -7.58 -14.16 -7.93
N LYS A 112 -8.79 -14.04 -8.52
CA LYS A 112 -9.51 -15.19 -9.11
C LYS A 112 -8.76 -15.80 -10.28
N LEU A 113 -8.22 -14.97 -11.19
CA LEU A 113 -7.42 -15.46 -12.33
C LEU A 113 -6.13 -16.14 -11.86
N ALA A 114 -5.49 -15.62 -10.83
CA ALA A 114 -4.30 -16.22 -10.22
C ALA A 114 -4.62 -17.42 -9.31
N LYS A 115 -5.90 -17.78 -9.14
CA LYS A 115 -6.37 -18.88 -8.25
C LYS A 115 -5.90 -18.70 -6.80
N ILE A 116 -5.88 -17.46 -6.31
CA ILE A 116 -5.52 -17.13 -4.93
C ILE A 116 -6.80 -17.08 -4.10
N ASP A 117 -7.08 -18.16 -3.37
CA ASP A 117 -8.32 -18.30 -2.60
C ASP A 117 -8.12 -18.16 -1.08
N HIS A 118 -6.89 -18.26 -0.60
CA HIS A 118 -6.61 -18.21 0.83
C HIS A 118 -6.87 -16.80 1.41
N PRO A 119 -7.72 -16.64 2.44
CA PRO A 119 -8.13 -15.33 2.97
C PRO A 119 -6.95 -14.43 3.38
N VAL A 120 -5.95 -14.99 4.06
CA VAL A 120 -4.74 -14.26 4.46
C VAL A 120 -4.02 -13.69 3.24
N ALA A 121 -3.84 -14.48 2.18
CA ALA A 121 -3.15 -14.05 0.96
C ALA A 121 -3.93 -12.94 0.23
N LYS A 122 -5.26 -13.05 0.15
CA LYS A 122 -6.12 -12.00 -0.41
C LYS A 122 -5.95 -10.68 0.34
N GLY A 123 -6.04 -10.73 1.67
CA GLY A 123 -5.86 -9.54 2.51
C GLY A 123 -4.49 -8.90 2.34
N LEU A 124 -3.42 -9.68 2.40
CA LEU A 124 -2.05 -9.20 2.19
C LEU A 124 -1.89 -8.54 0.81
N ALA A 125 -2.44 -9.15 -0.25
CA ALA A 125 -2.38 -8.61 -1.60
C ALA A 125 -3.08 -7.24 -1.71
N PHE A 126 -4.30 -7.10 -1.18
CA PHE A 126 -5.01 -5.81 -1.21
C PHE A 126 -4.30 -4.72 -0.41
N GLY A 127 -3.80 -5.04 0.78
CA GLY A 127 -3.14 -4.05 1.64
C GLY A 127 -1.80 -3.58 1.09
N THR A 128 -1.00 -4.48 0.50
CA THR A 128 0.31 -4.12 -0.06
C THR A 128 0.23 -3.43 -1.42
N SER A 129 -0.79 -3.73 -2.24
CA SER A 129 -0.91 -3.17 -3.59
C SER A 129 -1.79 -1.92 -3.67
N ALA A 130 -2.88 -1.86 -2.89
CA ALA A 130 -3.93 -0.86 -3.02
C ALA A 130 -4.28 -0.14 -1.71
N HIS A 131 -3.41 -0.24 -0.71
CA HIS A 131 -3.46 0.47 0.58
C HIS A 131 -4.87 0.56 1.20
N ALA A 132 -5.29 1.73 1.72
CA ALA A 132 -6.57 1.90 2.42
C ALA A 132 -7.79 1.61 1.52
N VAL A 133 -7.73 1.96 0.24
CA VAL A 133 -8.84 1.71 -0.72
C VAL A 133 -8.99 0.21 -0.97
N GLY A 134 -7.88 -0.53 -1.13
CA GLY A 134 -7.88 -1.99 -1.22
C GLY A 134 -8.35 -2.66 0.08
N THR A 135 -8.02 -2.07 1.23
CA THR A 135 -8.49 -2.58 2.54
C THR A 135 -10.00 -2.45 2.70
N ALA A 136 -10.61 -1.39 2.19
CA ALA A 136 -12.07 -1.28 2.17
C ALA A 136 -12.70 -2.43 1.38
N LYS A 137 -12.09 -2.83 0.25
CA LYS A 137 -12.51 -4.01 -0.51
C LYS A 137 -12.30 -5.30 0.28
N ALA A 138 -11.13 -5.46 0.90
CA ALA A 138 -10.78 -6.63 1.70
C ALA A 138 -11.73 -6.85 2.88
N LEU A 139 -12.14 -5.78 3.57
CA LEU A 139 -13.15 -5.82 4.63
C LEU A 139 -14.51 -6.31 4.13
N GLY A 140 -14.88 -5.99 2.89
CA GLY A 140 -16.10 -6.49 2.25
C GLY A 140 -16.02 -7.97 1.85
N LEU A 141 -14.81 -8.54 1.72
CA LEU A 141 -14.61 -9.96 1.42
C LEU A 141 -14.66 -10.83 2.68
N GLY A 142 -14.14 -10.33 3.81
CA GLY A 142 -14.17 -11.04 5.08
C GLY A 142 -13.32 -10.42 6.17
N GLU A 143 -13.54 -10.85 7.43
CA GLU A 143 -12.81 -10.32 8.59
C GLU A 143 -11.31 -10.63 8.54
N VAL A 144 -10.93 -11.80 8.05
CA VAL A 144 -9.53 -12.23 7.92
C VAL A 144 -8.83 -11.41 6.84
N GLU A 145 -9.46 -11.24 5.68
CA GLU A 145 -8.96 -10.42 4.57
C GLU A 145 -8.77 -8.97 5.02
N GLY A 146 -9.76 -8.40 5.69
CA GLY A 146 -9.71 -7.04 6.22
C GLY A 146 -8.59 -6.85 7.25
N ALA A 147 -8.43 -7.78 8.19
CA ALA A 147 -7.39 -7.74 9.21
C ALA A 147 -5.98 -7.82 8.61
N MET A 148 -5.77 -8.76 7.68
CA MET A 148 -4.47 -8.93 7.02
C MET A 148 -4.14 -7.76 6.12
N SER A 149 -5.14 -7.17 5.45
CA SER A 149 -4.96 -5.96 4.66
C SER A 149 -4.59 -4.76 5.54
N SER A 150 -5.26 -4.56 6.67
CA SER A 150 -4.94 -3.50 7.65
C SER A 150 -3.51 -3.61 8.19
N LEU A 151 -3.07 -4.83 8.49
CA LEU A 151 -1.69 -5.09 8.89
C LEU A 151 -0.71 -4.72 7.78
N SER A 152 -1.03 -5.14 6.55
CA SER A 152 -0.16 -4.90 5.39
C SER A 152 0.07 -3.42 5.12
N ILE A 153 -0.94 -2.57 5.29
CA ILE A 153 -0.80 -1.12 5.13
C ILE A 153 0.27 -0.58 6.07
N ALA A 154 0.19 -0.93 7.35
CA ALA A 154 1.11 -0.42 8.35
C ALA A 154 2.55 -0.87 8.09
N VAL A 155 2.74 -2.17 7.86
CA VAL A 155 4.07 -2.75 7.64
C VAL A 155 4.65 -2.32 6.30
N ALA A 156 3.85 -2.31 5.21
CA ALA A 156 4.30 -1.84 3.89
C ALA A 156 4.67 -0.35 3.93
N GLY A 157 3.92 0.47 4.67
CA GLY A 157 4.26 1.87 4.89
C GLY A 157 5.64 2.04 5.52
N LEU A 158 5.91 1.35 6.63
CA LEU A 158 7.21 1.38 7.30
C LEU A 158 8.35 0.88 6.41
N LEU A 159 8.13 -0.25 5.72
CA LEU A 159 9.14 -0.79 4.79
C LEU A 159 9.41 0.17 3.63
N THR A 160 8.40 0.86 3.11
CA THR A 160 8.58 1.82 2.03
C THR A 160 9.37 3.06 2.47
N VAL A 161 9.15 3.55 3.70
CA VAL A 161 9.96 4.64 4.28
C VAL A 161 11.44 4.28 4.31
N ILE A 162 11.77 3.01 4.60
CA ILE A 162 13.15 2.54 4.60
C ILE A 162 13.66 2.27 3.17
N ALA A 163 12.81 1.71 2.31
CA ALA A 163 13.19 1.28 0.98
C ALA A 163 13.41 2.44 0.00
N VAL A 164 12.60 3.52 0.09
CA VAL A 164 12.68 4.64 -0.88
C VAL A 164 14.03 5.37 -0.84
N PRO A 165 14.62 5.73 0.30
CA PRO A 165 15.95 6.35 0.33
C PRO A 165 17.06 5.46 -0.26
N ILE A 166 16.88 4.14 -0.23
CA ILE A 166 17.81 3.18 -0.83
C ILE A 166 17.53 3.07 -2.34
N ALA A 167 16.27 2.88 -2.70
CA ALA A 167 15.85 2.71 -4.08
C ALA A 167 16.07 3.97 -4.94
N SER A 168 15.92 5.16 -4.36
CA SER A 168 16.12 6.44 -5.06
C SER A 168 17.52 6.60 -5.68
N LYS A 169 18.51 5.83 -5.21
CA LYS A 169 19.89 5.91 -5.70
C LYS A 169 20.14 5.15 -7.01
N PHE A 170 19.14 4.40 -7.52
CA PHE A 170 19.33 3.53 -8.70
C PHE A 170 19.03 4.21 -10.04
N ILE A 171 18.46 5.43 -10.05
CA ILE A 171 18.24 6.24 -11.27
C ILE A 171 18.80 7.63 -11.11
#